data_9d2248af16ebe68856d654e8f546c3a3
#
_entry.id   9d2248af16ebe68856d654e8f546c3a3
#
_cell.length_a   1.000
_cell.length_b   1.000
_cell.length_c   1.000
_cell.angle_alpha   90.00
_cell.angle_beta   90.00
_cell.angle_gamma   90.00
#
_symmetry.space_group_name_H-M   'P 1'
#
loop_
_entity.id
_entity.type
_entity.pdbx_description
1 polymer ?
#
loop_
_entity_poly.entity_id
_entity_poly.type
_entity_poly.pdbx_seq_one_letter_code
_entity_poly.pdbx_strand_id
1 'polypeptide(L)'
;GSFAKTADFFGVREVVAAKTAAGCDSTMILDLTVSDILHTSTNKETCERYDWNGNTYTQSGQYTFQTTSTNGCDSIVKLDLTIHPKQSTSLSQKACDTYTYQGTTYDQSGQYTFQAQTIHGCDSIITLDPSIHPSYDIRSTVAACDTYTWQGTTYDQSGVYTFTTKTLAGCDSLQTLDLTINRRSSSNEEQEACTVFVWNGHEYKSSGTYTYLTKNKAG
;
A
#
# COMPACT_ATOMS: atom_id res chain seq x y z
N GLY A 1 -72.62 44.26 14.93
CA GLY A 1 -72.85 42.84 14.70
C GLY A 1 -71.75 42.01 15.39
N SER A 2 -72.16 41.16 16.32
CA SER A 2 -71.26 40.25 17.05
C SER A 2 -71.02 39.05 16.20
N PHE A 3 -69.72 38.76 15.91
CA PHE A 3 -69.30 37.58 15.19
C PHE A 3 -69.10 36.44 16.20
N ALA A 4 -69.80 35.33 16.05
CA ALA A 4 -69.57 34.13 16.81
C ALA A 4 -68.63 33.24 15.97
N LYS A 5 -67.43 33.05 16.46
CA LYS A 5 -66.42 32.19 15.86
C LYS A 5 -66.49 30.81 16.54
N THR A 6 -67.03 29.80 15.87
CA THR A 6 -66.89 28.40 16.30
C THR A 6 -65.75 27.76 15.52
N ALA A 7 -64.66 27.45 16.22
CA ALA A 7 -63.55 26.70 15.64
C ALA A 7 -63.84 25.22 15.87
N ASP A 8 -64.21 24.48 14.82
CA ASP A 8 -64.10 23.02 14.77
C ASP A 8 -62.74 22.61 14.18
N PHE A 9 -62.23 21.49 14.63
CA PHE A 9 -60.86 21.04 14.45
C PHE A 9 -60.40 20.85 13.00
N PHE A 10 -61.24 20.98 11.99
CA PHE A 10 -60.98 20.84 10.57
C PHE A 10 -61.55 21.87 9.62
N GLY A 11 -62.13 22.94 10.12
CA GLY A 11 -62.63 24.02 9.29
C GLY A 11 -63.33 25.14 10.09
N VAL A 12 -63.15 26.34 9.63
CA VAL A 12 -63.87 27.52 10.22
C VAL A 12 -65.02 27.82 9.30
N ARG A 13 -66.23 27.68 9.85
CA ARG A 13 -67.42 28.09 9.16
C ARG A 13 -67.85 29.45 9.72
N GLU A 14 -67.77 30.44 8.89
CA GLU A 14 -68.28 31.79 9.27
C GLU A 14 -69.64 32.05 8.59
N VAL A 15 -70.57 32.41 9.39
CA VAL A 15 -71.94 32.80 8.92
C VAL A 15 -72.08 34.28 9.10
N VAL A 16 -72.18 35.03 8.03
CA VAL A 16 -72.40 36.46 8.05
C VAL A 16 -73.85 36.73 7.63
N ALA A 17 -74.60 37.27 8.56
CA ALA A 17 -75.95 37.73 8.25
C ALA A 17 -75.88 39.10 7.56
N ALA A 18 -76.36 39.16 6.35
CA ALA A 18 -76.48 40.41 5.57
C ALA A 18 -77.92 40.65 5.18
N LYS A 19 -78.26 41.87 4.87
CA LYS A 19 -79.56 42.16 4.30
C LYS A 19 -79.49 42.43 2.82
N THR A 20 -80.46 41.94 2.07
CA THR A 20 -80.58 42.27 0.64
C THR A 20 -80.99 43.73 0.49
N ALA A 21 -80.85 44.31 -0.72
CA ALA A 21 -81.28 45.69 -1.00
C ALA A 21 -82.78 45.92 -0.73
N ALA A 22 -83.61 44.87 -0.68
CA ALA A 22 -85.01 44.88 -0.32
C ALA A 22 -85.30 44.72 1.20
N GLY A 23 -84.23 44.64 2.05
CA GLY A 23 -84.37 44.52 3.49
C GLY A 23 -84.55 43.08 4.01
N CYS A 24 -84.58 42.06 3.14
CA CYS A 24 -84.70 40.65 3.54
C CYS A 24 -83.34 40.11 4.08
N ASP A 25 -83.46 39.21 5.06
CA ASP A 25 -82.26 38.57 5.60
C ASP A 25 -81.64 37.64 4.56
N SER A 26 -80.34 37.74 4.43
CA SER A 26 -79.48 36.89 3.54
C SER A 26 -78.33 36.28 4.36
N THR A 27 -78.11 35.02 4.17
CA THR A 27 -77.05 34.33 4.87
C THR A 27 -75.96 33.96 3.84
N MET A 28 -74.76 34.43 4.06
CA MET A 28 -73.56 33.97 3.34
C MET A 28 -72.82 32.98 4.21
N ILE A 29 -72.55 31.83 3.67
CA ILE A 29 -71.77 30.77 4.34
C ILE A 29 -70.46 30.66 3.63
N LEU A 30 -69.34 30.82 4.36
CA LEU A 30 -68.01 30.54 3.90
C LEU A 30 -67.54 29.26 4.60
N ASP A 31 -67.35 28.19 3.83
CA ASP A 31 -66.66 27.00 4.28
C ASP A 31 -65.22 27.16 3.90
N LEU A 32 -64.38 27.47 4.89
CA LEU A 32 -62.95 27.67 4.69
C LEU A 32 -62.17 26.49 5.33
N THR A 33 -61.44 25.76 4.52
CA THR A 33 -60.45 24.75 4.98
C THR A 33 -59.09 25.39 4.92
N VAL A 34 -58.43 25.50 6.06
CA VAL A 34 -57.02 25.93 6.14
C VAL A 34 -56.18 24.69 6.36
N SER A 35 -55.30 24.43 5.42
CA SER A 35 -54.34 23.32 5.50
C SER A 35 -52.98 23.84 5.96
N ASP A 36 -52.31 23.09 6.83
CA ASP A 36 -50.97 23.44 7.29
C ASP A 36 -49.91 23.16 6.21
N ILE A 37 -48.78 23.86 6.29
CA ILE A 37 -47.60 23.62 5.49
C ILE A 37 -47.07 22.24 5.86
N LEU A 38 -46.93 21.35 4.86
CA LEU A 38 -46.37 20.03 5.06
C LEU A 38 -44.85 20.11 5.14
N HIS A 39 -44.31 19.69 6.26
CA HIS A 39 -42.87 19.52 6.44
C HIS A 39 -42.52 18.05 6.37
N THR A 40 -41.70 17.68 5.40
CA THR A 40 -41.12 16.32 5.29
C THR A 40 -39.62 16.38 5.39
N SER A 41 -39.02 15.38 5.99
CA SER A 41 -37.55 15.25 6.03
C SER A 41 -37.11 13.85 5.57
N THR A 42 -36.02 13.80 4.84
CA THR A 42 -35.42 12.60 4.32
C THR A 42 -33.93 12.61 4.61
N ASN A 43 -33.41 11.52 5.15
CA ASN A 43 -31.96 11.31 5.31
C ASN A 43 -31.43 10.50 4.13
N LYS A 44 -30.30 10.92 3.58
CA LYS A 44 -29.63 10.20 2.49
C LYS A 44 -28.14 10.17 2.71
N GLU A 45 -27.57 8.98 2.55
CA GLU A 45 -26.12 8.76 2.50
C GLU A 45 -25.74 8.29 1.10
N THR A 46 -24.65 8.80 0.57
CA THR A 46 -24.17 8.46 -0.77
C THR A 46 -22.66 8.75 -0.90
N CYS A 47 -22.10 8.34 -2.01
CA CYS A 47 -20.70 8.59 -2.36
C CYS A 47 -20.59 9.74 -3.35
N GLU A 48 -19.64 10.64 -3.15
CA GLU A 48 -19.21 11.71 -4.04
C GLU A 48 -20.28 12.74 -4.40
N ARG A 49 -21.47 12.33 -4.82
CA ARG A 49 -22.53 13.24 -5.26
C ARG A 49 -23.92 12.63 -5.10
N TYR A 50 -24.89 13.51 -5.03
CA TYR A 50 -26.31 13.17 -5.01
C TYR A 50 -27.12 14.15 -5.85
N ASP A 51 -27.93 13.63 -6.77
CA ASP A 51 -28.84 14.43 -7.57
C ASP A 51 -30.23 14.46 -6.90
N TRP A 52 -30.71 15.64 -6.56
CA TRP A 52 -32.00 15.83 -5.91
C TRP A 52 -32.72 17.07 -6.44
N ASN A 53 -33.93 16.89 -6.86
CA ASN A 53 -34.77 17.95 -7.42
C ASN A 53 -34.08 18.80 -8.51
N GLY A 54 -33.36 18.14 -9.43
CA GLY A 54 -32.69 18.81 -10.54
C GLY A 54 -31.35 19.48 -10.19
N ASN A 55 -30.90 19.40 -8.94
CA ASN A 55 -29.60 19.92 -8.49
C ASN A 55 -28.66 18.77 -8.10
N THR A 56 -27.38 18.94 -8.38
CA THR A 56 -26.33 18.02 -7.96
C THR A 56 -25.62 18.58 -6.73
N TYR A 57 -25.58 17.78 -5.67
CA TYR A 57 -24.93 18.11 -4.40
C TYR A 57 -23.66 17.27 -4.26
N THR A 58 -22.55 17.92 -3.91
CA THR A 58 -21.23 17.30 -3.69
C THR A 58 -20.72 17.47 -2.26
N GLN A 59 -21.50 18.09 -1.41
CA GLN A 59 -21.17 18.32 0.00
C GLN A 59 -22.29 17.83 0.90
N SER A 60 -21.91 17.30 2.06
CA SER A 60 -22.85 16.99 3.12
C SER A 60 -23.50 18.26 3.65
N GLY A 61 -24.78 18.18 4.01
CA GLY A 61 -25.50 19.32 4.56
C GLY A 61 -26.99 19.10 4.59
N GLN A 62 -27.66 20.10 5.10
CA GLN A 62 -29.13 20.18 5.08
C GLN A 62 -29.58 21.06 3.93
N TYR A 63 -30.41 20.50 3.08
CA TYR A 63 -30.97 21.19 1.91
C TYR A 63 -32.46 21.23 2.01
N THR A 64 -33.04 22.29 1.49
CA THR A 64 -34.51 22.50 1.50
C THR A 64 -34.99 22.70 0.08
N PHE A 65 -36.14 22.11 -0.22
CA PHE A 65 -36.86 22.30 -1.47
C PHE A 65 -38.28 22.68 -1.18
N GLN A 66 -38.73 23.75 -1.81
CA GLN A 66 -40.10 24.19 -1.74
C GLN A 66 -40.90 23.62 -2.91
N THR A 67 -42.04 23.08 -2.62
CA THR A 67 -42.99 22.56 -3.59
C THR A 67 -44.41 22.89 -3.17
N THR A 68 -45.36 22.71 -4.06
CA THR A 68 -46.76 22.90 -3.75
C THR A 68 -47.42 21.54 -3.58
N SER A 69 -48.15 21.38 -2.48
CA SER A 69 -48.96 20.17 -2.23
C SER A 69 -50.13 20.06 -3.18
N THR A 70 -50.77 18.91 -3.23
CA THR A 70 -51.98 18.68 -4.04
C THR A 70 -53.13 19.58 -3.68
N ASN A 71 -53.15 20.15 -2.49
CA ASN A 71 -54.16 21.08 -2.01
C ASN A 71 -53.80 22.56 -2.29
N GLY A 72 -52.73 22.81 -3.06
CA GLY A 72 -52.30 24.17 -3.41
C GLY A 72 -51.49 24.88 -2.30
N CYS A 73 -51.25 24.25 -1.15
CA CYS A 73 -50.45 24.85 -0.08
C CYS A 73 -48.95 24.60 -0.32
N ASP A 74 -48.13 25.54 0.11
CA ASP A 74 -46.68 25.37 0.09
C ASP A 74 -46.26 24.20 0.98
N SER A 75 -45.25 23.44 0.52
CA SER A 75 -44.65 22.32 1.24
C SER A 75 -43.15 22.49 1.24
N ILE A 76 -42.52 22.17 2.36
CA ILE A 76 -41.06 22.21 2.52
C ILE A 76 -40.56 20.78 2.72
N VAL A 77 -39.72 20.34 1.78
CA VAL A 77 -39.00 19.07 1.87
C VAL A 77 -37.60 19.38 2.34
N LYS A 78 -37.16 18.76 3.43
CA LYS A 78 -35.80 18.84 3.95
C LYS A 78 -35.05 17.56 3.59
N LEU A 79 -33.85 17.72 3.06
CA LEU A 79 -32.89 16.64 2.83
C LEU A 79 -31.72 16.81 3.79
N ASP A 80 -31.47 15.82 4.63
CA ASP A 80 -30.26 15.70 5.41
C ASP A 80 -29.31 14.74 4.66
N LEU A 81 -28.30 15.30 3.99
CA LEU A 81 -27.45 14.61 3.07
C LEU A 81 -26.06 14.40 3.67
N THR A 82 -25.63 13.14 3.71
CA THR A 82 -24.26 12.77 4.03
C THR A 82 -23.56 12.24 2.78
N ILE A 83 -22.50 12.91 2.37
CA ILE A 83 -21.66 12.50 1.23
C ILE A 83 -20.32 12.00 1.75
N HIS A 84 -20.01 10.77 1.41
CA HIS A 84 -18.73 10.15 1.73
C HIS A 84 -17.76 10.33 0.55
N PRO A 85 -16.59 10.90 0.78
CA PRO A 85 -15.61 11.08 -0.29
C PRO A 85 -14.97 9.74 -0.69
N LYS A 86 -14.54 9.66 -1.93
CA LYS A 86 -13.62 8.64 -2.40
C LYS A 86 -12.30 8.74 -1.64
N GLN A 87 -11.74 7.62 -1.23
CA GLN A 87 -10.46 7.58 -0.55
C GLN A 87 -9.38 6.97 -1.45
N SER A 88 -8.15 7.47 -1.32
CA SER A 88 -6.98 6.85 -1.89
C SER A 88 -5.90 6.70 -0.82
N THR A 89 -5.31 5.52 -0.74
CA THR A 89 -4.28 5.17 0.23
C THR A 89 -3.05 4.69 -0.52
N SER A 90 -1.87 5.21 -0.17
CA SER A 90 -0.58 4.74 -0.67
C SER A 90 0.12 3.93 0.41
N LEU A 91 0.60 2.74 0.03
CA LEU A 91 1.38 1.83 0.85
C LEU A 91 2.75 1.66 0.20
N SER A 92 3.81 2.10 0.86
CA SER A 92 5.18 1.89 0.42
C SER A 92 5.86 0.89 1.34
N GLN A 93 6.48 -0.16 0.76
CA GLN A 93 7.14 -1.22 1.51
C GLN A 93 8.47 -1.59 0.86
N LYS A 94 9.47 -1.91 1.70
CA LYS A 94 10.74 -2.48 1.25
C LYS A 94 10.74 -3.96 1.56
N ALA A 95 11.17 -4.77 0.60
CA ALA A 95 11.27 -6.21 0.76
C ALA A 95 12.49 -6.76 0.01
N CYS A 96 12.89 -7.96 0.38
CA CYS A 96 13.95 -8.70 -0.29
C CYS A 96 13.32 -9.80 -1.15
N ASP A 97 13.74 -9.86 -2.41
CA ASP A 97 13.34 -10.84 -3.42
C ASP A 97 11.85 -10.79 -3.78
N THR A 98 10.98 -10.83 -2.80
CA THR A 98 9.53 -10.80 -3.03
C THR A 98 8.79 -10.07 -1.92
N TYR A 99 7.60 -9.55 -2.25
CA TYR A 99 6.65 -9.00 -1.31
C TYR A 99 5.25 -9.55 -1.57
N THR A 100 4.57 -10.02 -0.54
CA THR A 100 3.20 -10.54 -0.67
C THR A 100 2.20 -9.55 -0.08
N TYR A 101 1.22 -9.16 -0.89
CA TYR A 101 0.11 -8.31 -0.48
C TYR A 101 -1.22 -8.91 -0.94
N GLN A 102 -2.17 -9.05 -0.01
CA GLN A 102 -3.49 -9.64 -0.25
C GLN A 102 -3.45 -10.98 -1.03
N GLY A 103 -2.45 -11.83 -0.72
CA GLY A 103 -2.31 -13.15 -1.34
C GLY A 103 -1.60 -13.15 -2.71
N THR A 104 -1.26 -11.98 -3.25
CA THR A 104 -0.47 -11.85 -4.48
C THR A 104 0.99 -11.55 -4.14
N THR A 105 1.91 -12.29 -4.77
CA THR A 105 3.35 -12.10 -4.58
C THR A 105 3.94 -11.30 -5.73
N TYR A 106 4.70 -10.27 -5.39
CA TYR A 106 5.40 -9.37 -6.30
C TYR A 106 6.89 -9.59 -6.19
N ASP A 107 7.57 -9.74 -7.30
CA ASP A 107 9.02 -9.93 -7.43
C ASP A 107 9.73 -8.73 -8.07
N GLN A 108 8.97 -7.70 -8.43
CA GLN A 108 9.46 -6.48 -9.03
C GLN A 108 8.95 -5.25 -8.29
N SER A 109 9.82 -4.24 -8.18
CA SER A 109 9.44 -2.91 -7.73
C SER A 109 8.52 -2.25 -8.74
N GLY A 110 7.56 -1.45 -8.27
CA GLY A 110 6.64 -0.73 -9.15
C GLY A 110 5.37 -0.31 -8.41
N GLN A 111 4.51 0.39 -9.11
CA GLN A 111 3.20 0.79 -8.57
C GLN A 111 2.11 -0.16 -9.03
N TYR A 112 1.37 -0.67 -8.07
CA TYR A 112 0.22 -1.54 -8.28
C TYR A 112 -1.01 -0.91 -7.64
N THR A 113 -2.10 -0.84 -8.39
CA THR A 113 -3.33 -0.22 -7.93
C THR A 113 -4.44 -1.26 -7.75
N PHE A 114 -5.16 -1.13 -6.64
CA PHE A 114 -6.29 -2.00 -6.30
C PHE A 114 -7.52 -1.17 -6.07
N GLN A 115 -8.63 -1.67 -6.55
CA GLN A 115 -9.93 -1.14 -6.17
C GLN A 115 -10.37 -1.77 -4.85
N ALA A 116 -10.83 -0.93 -3.95
CA ALA A 116 -11.37 -1.31 -2.66
C ALA A 116 -12.63 -0.49 -2.38
N GLN A 117 -13.31 -0.80 -1.30
CA GLN A 117 -14.43 -0.01 -0.83
C GLN A 117 -14.17 0.50 0.58
N THR A 118 -14.64 1.72 0.86
CA THR A 118 -14.66 2.23 2.22
C THR A 118 -15.70 1.50 3.07
N ILE A 119 -15.71 1.74 4.37
CA ILE A 119 -16.72 1.20 5.29
C ILE A 119 -18.15 1.64 4.94
N HIS A 120 -18.29 2.73 4.17
CA HIS A 120 -19.58 3.23 3.67
C HIS A 120 -19.90 2.74 2.25
N GLY A 121 -19.13 1.78 1.72
CA GLY A 121 -19.35 1.20 0.39
C GLY A 121 -18.90 2.09 -0.77
N CYS A 122 -18.18 3.19 -0.52
CA CYS A 122 -17.67 4.06 -1.56
C CYS A 122 -16.40 3.49 -2.18
N ASP A 123 -16.24 3.69 -3.48
CA ASP A 123 -15.03 3.27 -4.19
C ASP A 123 -13.78 3.92 -3.60
N SER A 124 -12.74 3.14 -3.47
CA SER A 124 -11.45 3.52 -2.92
C SER A 124 -10.34 2.94 -3.78
N ILE A 125 -9.21 3.63 -3.83
CA ILE A 125 -8.02 3.16 -4.53
C ILE A 125 -6.90 2.97 -3.52
N ILE A 126 -6.32 1.78 -3.53
CA ILE A 126 -5.08 1.49 -2.80
C ILE A 126 -3.96 1.43 -3.83
N THR A 127 -2.92 2.25 -3.64
CA THR A 127 -1.69 2.22 -4.43
C THR A 127 -0.61 1.56 -3.58
N LEU A 128 -0.15 0.39 -3.99
CA LEU A 128 0.97 -0.31 -3.40
C LEU A 128 2.23 0.02 -4.21
N ASP A 129 3.29 0.46 -3.52
CA ASP A 129 4.60 0.80 -4.10
C ASP A 129 5.70 -0.01 -3.38
N PRO A 130 5.87 -1.29 -3.70
CA PRO A 130 6.92 -2.12 -3.14
C PRO A 130 8.27 -1.79 -3.79
N SER A 131 9.29 -1.60 -2.95
CA SER A 131 10.69 -1.50 -3.34
C SER A 131 11.37 -2.84 -3.05
N ILE A 132 11.52 -3.68 -4.08
CA ILE A 132 12.06 -5.04 -3.96
C ILE A 132 13.53 -5.03 -4.35
N HIS A 133 14.37 -5.52 -3.46
CA HIS A 133 15.80 -5.60 -3.61
C HIS A 133 16.24 -7.07 -3.65
N PRO A 134 17.15 -7.45 -4.56
CA PRO A 134 17.59 -8.83 -4.62
C PRO A 134 18.52 -9.19 -3.46
N SER A 135 18.44 -10.44 -3.01
CA SER A 135 19.50 -11.13 -2.31
C SER A 135 20.52 -11.67 -3.30
N TYR A 136 21.75 -11.97 -2.86
CA TYR A 136 22.80 -12.49 -3.72
C TYR A 136 23.40 -13.77 -3.13
N ASP A 137 23.64 -14.75 -4.00
CA ASP A 137 24.47 -15.94 -3.73
C ASP A 137 25.70 -15.86 -4.65
N ILE A 138 26.83 -15.49 -4.06
CA ILE A 138 28.10 -15.30 -4.77
C ILE A 138 29.01 -16.47 -4.46
N ARG A 139 29.47 -17.19 -5.48
CA ARG A 139 30.40 -18.30 -5.37
C ARG A 139 31.75 -17.95 -5.97
N SER A 140 32.81 -18.26 -5.26
CA SER A 140 34.19 -18.11 -5.69
C SER A 140 34.97 -19.38 -5.43
N THR A 141 35.88 -19.71 -6.34
CA THR A 141 36.82 -20.84 -6.20
C THR A 141 38.23 -20.29 -6.14
N VAL A 142 38.97 -20.67 -5.12
CA VAL A 142 40.35 -20.23 -4.90
C VAL A 142 41.25 -21.43 -4.59
N ALA A 143 42.44 -21.45 -5.19
CA ALA A 143 43.51 -22.33 -4.78
C ALA A 143 44.65 -21.50 -4.17
N ALA A 144 45.15 -21.91 -3.02
CA ALA A 144 46.21 -21.23 -2.30
C ALA A 144 47.22 -22.21 -1.72
N CYS A 145 48.41 -21.71 -1.37
CA CYS A 145 49.45 -22.50 -0.70
C CYS A 145 49.39 -22.28 0.80
N ASP A 146 49.39 -23.37 1.56
CA ASP A 146 49.41 -23.45 3.01
C ASP A 146 48.22 -22.80 3.71
N THR A 147 47.95 -21.52 3.45
CA THR A 147 46.86 -20.78 4.09
C THR A 147 46.22 -19.77 3.13
N TYR A 148 44.96 -19.44 3.39
CA TYR A 148 44.24 -18.38 2.69
C TYR A 148 43.38 -17.58 3.68
N THR A 149 43.45 -16.24 3.61
CA THR A 149 42.63 -15.37 4.44
C THR A 149 41.44 -14.86 3.63
N TRP A 150 40.24 -15.13 4.14
CA TRP A 150 38.99 -14.69 3.52
C TRP A 150 38.06 -14.16 4.58
N GLN A 151 37.48 -12.99 4.32
CA GLN A 151 36.56 -12.29 5.26
C GLN A 151 37.11 -12.18 6.69
N GLY A 152 38.43 -11.93 6.82
CA GLY A 152 39.13 -11.78 8.09
C GLY A 152 39.47 -13.08 8.82
N THR A 153 39.10 -14.25 8.27
CA THR A 153 39.42 -15.57 8.82
C THR A 153 40.46 -16.26 7.96
N THR A 154 41.49 -16.85 8.61
CA THR A 154 42.53 -17.59 7.93
C THR A 154 42.22 -19.08 7.97
N TYR A 155 42.25 -19.71 6.81
CA TYR A 155 41.98 -21.13 6.57
C TYR A 155 43.27 -21.86 6.14
N ASP A 156 43.52 -23.01 6.72
CA ASP A 156 44.66 -23.89 6.42
C ASP A 156 44.25 -25.25 5.84
N GLN A 157 42.97 -25.43 5.56
CA GLN A 157 42.40 -26.64 5.00
C GLN A 157 41.52 -26.32 3.80
N SER A 158 41.51 -27.25 2.84
CA SER A 158 40.54 -27.20 1.72
C SER A 158 39.12 -27.44 2.24
N GLY A 159 38.16 -26.76 1.63
CA GLY A 159 36.75 -26.89 2.02
C GLY A 159 35.86 -25.84 1.39
N VAL A 160 34.56 -25.97 1.64
CA VAL A 160 33.56 -24.97 1.28
C VAL A 160 33.24 -24.15 2.50
N TYR A 161 33.48 -22.86 2.41
CA TYR A 161 33.26 -21.91 3.49
C TYR A 161 32.19 -20.92 3.08
N THR A 162 31.32 -20.53 4.02
CA THR A 162 30.23 -19.58 3.78
C THR A 162 30.36 -18.37 4.67
N PHE A 163 30.00 -17.22 4.14
CA PHE A 163 29.94 -15.96 4.87
C PHE A 163 28.64 -15.21 4.50
N THR A 164 27.87 -14.88 5.51
CA THR A 164 26.62 -14.14 5.32
C THR A 164 26.85 -12.65 5.62
N THR A 165 26.42 -11.80 4.72
CA THR A 165 26.46 -10.35 4.85
C THR A 165 25.12 -9.76 4.41
N LYS A 166 24.97 -8.45 4.55
CA LYS A 166 23.78 -7.74 4.08
C LYS A 166 24.14 -6.76 2.97
N THR A 167 23.23 -6.64 2.00
CA THR A 167 23.30 -5.60 0.98
C THR A 167 23.05 -4.23 1.58
N LEU A 168 23.28 -3.14 0.84
CA LEU A 168 22.94 -1.79 1.25
C LEU A 168 21.44 -1.61 1.52
N ALA A 169 20.60 -2.40 0.88
CA ALA A 169 19.17 -2.42 1.10
C ALA A 169 18.74 -3.26 2.31
N GLY A 170 19.69 -3.94 2.97
CA GLY A 170 19.45 -4.79 4.15
C GLY A 170 19.11 -6.23 3.83
N CYS A 171 19.12 -6.64 2.56
CA CYS A 171 18.85 -8.01 2.14
C CYS A 171 20.05 -8.92 2.41
N ASP A 172 19.79 -10.19 2.73
CA ASP A 172 20.83 -11.15 2.99
C ASP A 172 21.60 -11.49 1.71
N SER A 173 22.92 -11.63 1.84
CA SER A 173 23.81 -12.02 0.77
C SER A 173 24.72 -13.14 1.27
N LEU A 174 24.68 -14.28 0.60
CA LEU A 174 25.50 -15.43 0.90
C LEU A 174 26.73 -15.41 -0.02
N GLN A 175 27.90 -15.50 0.58
CA GLN A 175 29.15 -15.72 -0.14
C GLN A 175 29.66 -17.13 0.17
N THR A 176 29.94 -17.89 -0.87
CA THR A 176 30.50 -19.24 -0.77
C THR A 176 31.87 -19.28 -1.40
N LEU A 177 32.87 -19.71 -0.64
CA LEU A 177 34.22 -19.91 -1.08
C LEU A 177 34.48 -21.42 -1.17
N ASP A 178 34.83 -21.92 -2.35
CA ASP A 178 35.36 -23.25 -2.56
C ASP A 178 36.90 -23.15 -2.58
N LEU A 179 37.53 -23.51 -1.47
CA LEU A 179 38.94 -23.31 -1.22
C LEU A 179 39.70 -24.61 -1.35
N THR A 180 40.77 -24.60 -2.20
CA THR A 180 41.74 -25.64 -2.28
C THR A 180 43.06 -25.17 -1.65
N ILE A 181 43.49 -25.79 -0.57
CA ILE A 181 44.80 -25.56 0.05
C ILE A 181 45.79 -26.64 -0.41
N ASN A 182 46.82 -26.20 -1.07
CA ASN A 182 47.96 -27.03 -1.49
C ASN A 182 49.11 -26.85 -0.48
N ARG A 183 49.59 -27.94 0.07
CA ARG A 183 50.67 -27.89 1.03
C ARG A 183 52.02 -27.87 0.31
N ARG A 184 52.95 -27.16 0.91
CA ARG A 184 54.34 -27.26 0.48
C ARG A 184 54.85 -28.68 0.70
N SER A 185 55.63 -29.18 -0.23
CA SER A 185 56.36 -30.44 -0.10
C SER A 185 57.86 -30.15 -0.14
N SER A 186 58.62 -30.89 0.61
CA SER A 186 60.07 -30.89 0.54
C SER A 186 60.58 -32.34 0.31
N SER A 187 61.50 -32.48 -0.52
CA SER A 187 62.25 -33.78 -0.70
C SER A 187 63.71 -33.51 -0.45
N ASN A 188 64.37 -34.43 0.23
CA ASN A 188 65.82 -34.45 0.38
C ASN A 188 66.36 -35.54 -0.50
N GLU A 189 67.39 -35.22 -1.26
CA GLU A 189 68.08 -36.11 -2.09
C GLU A 189 69.54 -36.01 -1.71
N GLU A 190 70.22 -37.18 -1.42
CA GLU A 190 71.62 -37.23 -1.10
C GLU A 190 72.36 -37.80 -2.32
N GLN A 191 73.39 -37.08 -2.75
CA GLN A 191 74.18 -37.47 -3.92
C GLN A 191 75.67 -37.30 -3.59
N GLU A 192 76.50 -38.24 -4.12
CA GLU A 192 77.94 -38.16 -4.03
C GLU A 192 78.54 -37.97 -5.42
N ALA A 193 79.47 -37.06 -5.53
CA ALA A 193 80.24 -36.83 -6.78
C ALA A 193 81.69 -36.56 -6.52
N CYS A 194 82.62 -36.97 -7.48
CA CYS A 194 84.04 -36.85 -7.28
C CYS A 194 84.59 -35.45 -7.52
N THR A 195 84.01 -34.66 -8.44
CA THR A 195 84.55 -33.33 -8.79
C THR A 195 83.51 -32.28 -8.97
N VAL A 196 82.43 -32.59 -9.73
CA VAL A 196 81.33 -31.66 -10.05
C VAL A 196 80.03 -32.45 -10.09
N PHE A 197 79.01 -31.91 -9.52
CA PHE A 197 77.65 -32.42 -9.64
C PHE A 197 76.73 -31.33 -10.27
N VAL A 198 75.97 -31.76 -11.27
CA VAL A 198 75.01 -30.83 -11.92
C VAL A 198 73.58 -31.15 -11.43
N TRP A 199 72.95 -30.19 -10.80
CA TRP A 199 71.58 -30.32 -10.31
C TRP A 199 70.72 -29.15 -10.72
N ASN A 200 69.61 -29.45 -11.30
CA ASN A 200 68.69 -28.42 -11.83
C ASN A 200 69.36 -27.35 -12.70
N GLY A 201 70.33 -27.76 -13.53
CA GLY A 201 71.08 -26.89 -14.45
C GLY A 201 72.18 -26.07 -13.82
N HIS A 202 72.50 -26.26 -12.53
CA HIS A 202 73.60 -25.61 -11.82
C HIS A 202 74.66 -26.57 -11.48
N GLU A 203 75.95 -26.15 -11.64
CA GLU A 203 77.12 -26.89 -11.26
C GLU A 203 77.51 -26.62 -9.80
N TYR A 204 77.75 -27.70 -9.05
CA TYR A 204 78.20 -27.66 -7.65
C TYR A 204 79.56 -28.35 -7.55
N LYS A 205 80.57 -27.63 -6.99
CA LYS A 205 81.96 -28.05 -6.90
C LYS A 205 82.46 -28.28 -5.47
N SER A 206 81.60 -28.10 -4.51
CA SER A 206 81.90 -28.28 -3.09
C SER A 206 80.78 -29.01 -2.39
N SER A 207 81.16 -29.78 -1.36
CA SER A 207 80.17 -30.42 -0.51
C SER A 207 79.33 -29.37 0.27
N GLY A 208 78.07 -29.63 0.37
CA GLY A 208 77.12 -28.72 1.10
C GLY A 208 75.65 -29.11 0.89
N THR A 209 74.80 -28.51 1.62
CA THR A 209 73.36 -28.66 1.42
C THR A 209 72.88 -27.51 0.51
N TYR A 210 72.35 -27.89 -0.62
CA TYR A 210 71.81 -26.93 -1.60
C TYR A 210 70.31 -27.08 -1.69
N THR A 211 69.59 -25.96 -1.78
CA THR A 211 68.13 -25.94 -1.92
C THR A 211 67.75 -25.36 -3.26
N TYR A 212 66.79 -25.99 -3.90
CA TYR A 212 66.20 -25.52 -5.14
C TYR A 212 64.65 -25.33 -4.91
N LEU A 213 64.17 -24.14 -5.18
CA LEU A 213 62.76 -23.85 -5.03
C LEU A 213 62.06 -24.05 -6.37
N THR A 214 61.05 -24.89 -6.38
CA THR A 214 60.16 -25.08 -7.52
C THR A 214 58.73 -24.69 -7.13
N LYS A 215 57.96 -24.26 -8.10
CA LYS A 215 56.54 -24.10 -7.93
C LYS A 215 55.83 -25.43 -8.14
N ASN A 216 54.89 -25.76 -7.29
CA ASN A 216 54.00 -26.89 -7.53
C ASN A 216 52.91 -26.50 -8.55
N LYS A 217 51.99 -27.44 -8.91
CA LYS A 217 50.91 -27.21 -9.89
C LYS A 217 49.91 -26.13 -9.49
N ALA A 218 49.95 -25.65 -8.26
CA ALA A 218 49.02 -24.61 -7.78
C ALA A 218 49.64 -23.18 -7.83
N GLY A 219 50.89 -23.05 -8.25
CA GLY A 219 51.60 -21.77 -8.46
C GLY A 219 52.82 -21.53 -7.60
#